data_bfa8d6ba0a0188d8eae88cb68d765a18
#
_entry.id   bfa8d6ba0a0188d8eae88cb68d765a18
#
_cell.length_a   1.000
_cell.length_b   1.000
_cell.length_c   1.000
_cell.angle_alpha   90.00
_cell.angle_beta   90.00
_cell.angle_gamma   90.00
#
_symmetry.space_group_name_H-M   'P 1'
#
loop_
_entity.id
_entity.type
_entity.pdbx_description
1 polymer ?
#
loop_
_entity_poly.entity_id
_entity_poly.type
_entity_poly.pdbx_seq_one_letter_code
_entity_poly.pdbx_strand_id
1 'polypeptide(L)'
;IEDEAAQCSDELYTAILPMLAISDGKLMLLSTPYGRRGHYFEAWNNDPADAWTRVQIDAYSCSRISDEFLQEQRLKMSEWQFKQEYLTEFADTIDSIFSYEVIQNAMADIPPLFPEMNQQKPGKYLTNKQPLFPGGVTP
;
A
#
# COMPACT_ATOMS: atom_id res chain seq x y z
N ILE A 1 5.14 0.56 18.63
CA ILE A 1 5.78 -0.45 17.77
C ILE A 1 4.67 -1.30 17.21
N GLU A 2 4.66 -1.50 15.91
CA GLU A 2 3.78 -2.42 15.19
C GLU A 2 4.64 -3.56 14.65
N ASP A 3 4.48 -4.74 15.22
CA ASP A 3 5.18 -5.95 14.80
C ASP A 3 4.33 -6.70 13.78
N GLU A 4 4.96 -7.35 12.82
CA GLU A 4 4.30 -7.94 11.64
C GLU A 4 3.44 -6.94 10.85
N ALA A 5 3.93 -5.70 10.73
CA ALA A 5 3.19 -4.57 10.16
C ALA A 5 2.67 -4.82 8.73
N ALA A 6 3.39 -5.61 7.92
CA ALA A 6 2.94 -5.97 6.58
C ALA A 6 1.67 -6.85 6.55
N GLN A 7 1.33 -7.49 7.68
CA GLN A 7 0.14 -8.34 7.84
C GLN A 7 -0.98 -7.64 8.62
N CYS A 8 -0.70 -6.48 9.23
CA CYS A 8 -1.70 -5.67 9.90
C CYS A 8 -2.61 -4.96 8.88
N SER A 9 -3.84 -4.68 9.29
CA SER A 9 -4.78 -3.98 8.41
C SER A 9 -4.52 -2.47 8.36
N ASP A 10 -4.80 -1.84 7.21
CA ASP A 10 -4.67 -0.40 7.03
C ASP A 10 -5.59 0.39 7.97
N GLU A 11 -6.73 -0.20 8.38
CA GLU A 11 -7.64 0.39 9.36
C GLU A 11 -6.99 0.49 10.74
N LEU A 12 -6.24 -0.53 11.17
CA LEU A 12 -5.50 -0.50 12.43
C LEU A 12 -4.44 0.62 12.40
N TYR A 13 -3.64 0.66 11.33
CA TYR A 13 -2.65 1.72 11.12
C TYR A 13 -3.28 3.12 11.21
N THR A 14 -4.39 3.34 10.49
CA THR A 14 -5.10 4.61 10.51
C THR A 14 -5.63 4.98 11.90
N ALA A 15 -6.09 3.98 12.68
CA ALA A 15 -6.63 4.19 14.01
C ALA A 15 -5.56 4.60 15.05
N ILE A 16 -4.31 4.18 14.90
CA ILE A 16 -3.24 4.52 15.84
C ILE A 16 -2.59 5.89 15.57
N LEU A 17 -2.67 6.43 14.36
CA LEU A 17 -2.04 7.71 14.00
C LEU A 17 -2.47 8.89 14.89
N PRO A 18 -3.77 9.08 15.25
CA PRO A 18 -4.17 10.15 16.15
C PRO A 18 -3.56 10.07 17.55
N MET A 19 -3.24 8.87 18.04
CA MET A 19 -2.61 8.67 19.34
C MET A 19 -1.17 9.22 19.35
N LEU A 20 -0.48 9.14 18.22
CA LEU A 20 0.88 9.67 18.07
C LEU A 20 0.88 11.21 18.05
N ALA A 21 -0.14 11.82 17.45
CA ALA A 21 -0.25 13.28 17.36
C ALA A 21 -0.35 13.96 18.76
N ILE A 22 -0.97 13.30 19.72
CA ILE A 22 -1.14 13.83 21.09
C ILE A 22 0.15 13.66 21.92
N SER A 23 0.86 12.55 21.70
CA SER A 23 2.01 12.16 22.53
C SER A 23 3.35 12.59 21.96
N ASP A 24 3.41 13.23 20.78
CA ASP A 24 4.64 13.45 20.01
C ASP A 24 5.43 12.13 19.84
N GLY A 25 4.69 11.05 19.71
CA GLY A 25 5.20 9.69 19.69
C GLY A 25 5.86 9.36 18.34
N LYS A 26 6.74 8.37 18.37
CA LYS A 26 7.35 7.80 17.17
C LYS A 26 6.72 6.46 16.85
N LEU A 27 6.50 6.19 15.57
CA LEU A 27 6.04 4.90 15.08
C LEU A 27 7.25 4.08 14.60
N MET A 28 7.25 2.81 14.95
CA MET A 28 8.20 1.83 14.45
C MET A 28 7.41 0.67 13.85
N LEU A 29 7.64 0.39 12.59
CA LEU A 29 7.05 -0.74 11.87
C LEU A 29 8.13 -1.81 11.70
N LEU A 30 7.85 -3.03 12.10
CA LEU A 30 8.73 -4.18 11.97
C LEU A 30 7.99 -5.28 11.22
N SER A 31 8.56 -5.79 10.15
CA SER A 31 7.97 -6.93 9.42
C SER A 31 8.93 -7.48 8.37
N THR A 32 8.73 -8.73 7.97
CA THR A 32 9.06 -9.18 6.62
C THR A 32 8.03 -8.60 5.65
N PRO A 33 8.37 -8.34 4.38
CA PRO A 33 7.40 -7.90 3.37
C PRO A 33 6.28 -8.92 3.18
N TYR A 34 5.06 -8.45 2.88
CA TYR A 34 3.93 -9.33 2.57
C TYR A 34 3.12 -8.79 1.38
N GLY A 35 3.62 -9.07 0.18
CA GLY A 35 3.07 -8.52 -1.05
C GLY A 35 3.38 -7.02 -1.22
N ARG A 36 2.94 -6.46 -2.36
CA ARG A 36 3.16 -5.05 -2.71
C ARG A 36 1.90 -4.23 -2.45
N ARG A 37 1.44 -4.22 -1.20
CA ARG A 37 0.21 -3.55 -0.78
C ARG A 37 0.24 -3.19 0.70
N GLY A 38 -0.69 -2.31 1.10
CA GLY A 38 -0.91 -1.90 2.49
C GLY A 38 0.09 -0.85 2.98
N HIS A 39 -0.20 -0.31 4.15
CA HIS A 39 0.54 0.82 4.73
C HIS A 39 2.04 0.55 4.90
N TYR A 40 2.44 -0.70 5.18
CA TYR A 40 3.86 -1.04 5.30
C TYR A 40 4.60 -0.93 3.96
N PHE A 41 3.99 -1.41 2.87
CA PHE A 41 4.55 -1.26 1.53
C PHE A 41 4.60 0.21 1.10
N GLU A 42 3.55 0.98 1.37
CA GLU A 42 3.49 2.41 1.07
C GLU A 42 4.60 3.16 1.82
N ALA A 43 4.72 2.94 3.14
CA ALA A 43 5.75 3.55 3.96
C ALA A 43 7.18 3.21 3.49
N TRP A 44 7.38 2.04 2.91
CA TRP A 44 8.69 1.61 2.42
C TRP A 44 9.01 2.17 1.03
N ASN A 45 8.08 2.14 0.09
CA ASN A 45 8.34 2.41 -1.32
C ASN A 45 7.87 3.79 -1.79
N ASN A 46 6.75 4.29 -1.28
CA ASN A 46 6.04 5.43 -1.86
C ASN A 46 6.12 6.69 -1.01
N ASP A 47 6.29 6.56 0.31
CA ASP A 47 6.44 7.72 1.17
C ASP A 47 7.77 8.45 0.92
N PRO A 48 7.83 9.78 1.12
CA PRO A 48 9.05 10.56 0.96
C PRO A 48 10.23 9.99 1.75
N ALA A 49 11.44 10.08 1.20
CA ALA A 49 12.64 9.48 1.78
C ALA A 49 12.98 10.00 3.18
N ASP A 50 12.57 11.23 3.51
CA ASP A 50 12.77 11.90 4.79
C ASP A 50 11.68 11.60 5.82
N ALA A 51 10.53 10.99 5.41
CA ALA A 51 9.47 10.63 6.32
C ALA A 51 9.82 9.44 7.22
N TRP A 52 10.69 8.54 6.75
CA TRP A 52 11.02 7.30 7.43
C TRP A 52 12.53 7.03 7.45
N THR A 53 13.02 6.55 8.59
CA THR A 53 14.32 5.87 8.65
C THR A 53 14.08 4.39 8.32
N ARG A 54 14.57 3.95 7.16
CA ARG A 54 14.39 2.58 6.68
C ARG A 54 15.65 1.77 6.92
N VAL A 55 15.49 0.58 7.51
CA VAL A 55 16.59 -0.35 7.76
C VAL A 55 16.17 -1.72 7.24
N GLN A 56 16.93 -2.26 6.31
CA GLN A 56 16.72 -3.60 5.75
C GLN A 56 17.86 -4.51 6.21
N ILE A 57 17.51 -5.67 6.75
CA ILE A 57 18.46 -6.69 7.19
C ILE A 57 17.95 -8.02 6.64
N ASP A 58 18.66 -8.58 5.68
CA ASP A 58 18.38 -9.90 5.15
C ASP A 58 19.00 -11.01 6.03
N ALA A 59 18.60 -12.25 5.77
CA ALA A 59 19.10 -13.38 6.55
C ALA A 59 20.60 -13.64 6.36
N TYR A 60 21.17 -13.32 5.22
CA TYR A 60 22.61 -13.47 4.97
C TYR A 60 23.46 -12.46 5.75
N SER A 61 22.88 -11.32 6.09
CA SER A 61 23.52 -10.33 6.96
C SER A 61 23.49 -10.72 8.44
N CYS A 62 22.75 -11.78 8.82
CA CYS A 62 22.62 -12.23 10.19
C CYS A 62 23.58 -13.37 10.50
N SER A 63 24.68 -13.10 11.22
CA SER A 63 25.71 -14.09 11.56
C SER A 63 25.24 -15.28 12.40
N ARG A 64 24.01 -15.24 12.94
CA ARG A 64 23.41 -16.34 13.71
C ARG A 64 22.66 -17.34 12.83
N ILE A 65 22.44 -17.02 11.57
CA ILE A 65 21.76 -17.89 10.60
C ILE A 65 22.85 -18.49 9.71
N SER A 66 22.94 -19.84 9.66
CA SER A 66 23.95 -20.50 8.83
C SER A 66 23.50 -20.62 7.37
N ASP A 67 24.48 -20.68 6.47
CA ASP A 67 24.22 -20.86 5.04
C ASP A 67 23.54 -22.21 4.75
N GLU A 68 23.88 -23.26 5.52
CA GLU A 68 23.27 -24.58 5.39
C GLU A 68 21.77 -24.52 5.70
N PHE A 69 21.40 -23.78 6.77
CA PHE A 69 19.99 -23.57 7.11
C PHE A 69 19.25 -22.84 5.99
N LEU A 70 19.83 -21.78 5.43
CA LEU A 70 19.20 -21.04 4.33
C LEU A 70 19.03 -21.90 3.07
N GLN A 71 20.01 -22.74 2.74
CA GLN A 71 19.91 -23.69 1.63
C GLN A 71 18.78 -24.70 1.86
N GLU A 72 18.67 -25.22 3.07
CA GLU A 72 17.58 -26.13 3.44
C GLU A 72 16.21 -25.47 3.31
N GLN A 73 16.04 -24.22 3.80
CA GLN A 73 14.79 -23.49 3.69
C GLN A 73 14.44 -23.20 2.22
N ARG A 74 15.43 -22.86 1.40
CA ARG A 74 15.23 -22.60 -0.03
C ARG A 74 14.71 -23.82 -0.79
N LEU A 75 15.03 -25.04 -0.34
CA LEU A 75 14.50 -26.29 -0.92
C LEU A 75 13.08 -26.60 -0.44
N LYS A 76 12.66 -26.08 0.72
CA LYS A 76 11.38 -26.40 1.35
C LYS A 76 10.24 -25.46 0.95
N MET A 77 10.54 -24.27 0.45
CA MET A 77 9.55 -23.25 0.14
C MET A 77 9.70 -22.77 -1.31
N SER A 78 8.69 -22.06 -1.80
CA SER A 78 8.75 -21.40 -3.10
C SER A 78 9.77 -20.28 -3.11
N GLU A 79 10.29 -19.94 -4.28
CA GLU A 79 11.28 -18.86 -4.40
C GLU A 79 10.74 -17.50 -3.95
N TRP A 80 9.46 -17.21 -4.22
CA TRP A 80 8.85 -15.95 -3.76
C TRP A 80 8.75 -15.89 -2.23
N GLN A 81 8.40 -17.01 -1.57
CA GLN A 81 8.38 -17.07 -0.09
C GLN A 81 9.78 -16.89 0.48
N PHE A 82 10.79 -17.53 -0.11
CA PHE A 82 12.16 -17.37 0.33
C PHE A 82 12.64 -15.91 0.21
N LYS A 83 12.34 -15.25 -0.91
CA LYS A 83 12.64 -13.83 -1.11
C LYS A 83 11.98 -12.95 -0.06
N GLN A 84 10.71 -13.20 0.22
CA GLN A 84 9.94 -12.43 1.19
C GLN A 84 10.48 -12.62 2.61
N GLU A 85 10.63 -13.87 3.07
CA GLU A 85 10.94 -14.18 4.47
C GLU A 85 12.43 -14.04 4.81
N TYR A 86 13.32 -14.36 3.89
CA TYR A 86 14.76 -14.37 4.15
C TYR A 86 15.54 -13.26 3.47
N LEU A 87 15.10 -12.80 2.29
CA LEU A 87 15.76 -11.70 1.59
C LEU A 87 15.08 -10.35 1.83
N THR A 88 13.95 -10.34 2.53
CA THR A 88 13.19 -9.11 2.82
C THR A 88 12.83 -8.32 1.57
N GLU A 89 12.50 -9.03 0.48
CA GLU A 89 12.10 -8.44 -0.80
C GLU A 89 10.58 -8.41 -0.93
N PHE A 90 10.02 -7.29 -1.40
CA PHE A 90 8.61 -7.24 -1.76
C PHE A 90 8.39 -8.03 -3.07
N ALA A 91 7.75 -9.19 -2.94
CA ALA A 91 7.39 -10.04 -4.06
C ALA A 91 5.88 -9.97 -4.33
N ASP A 92 5.48 -10.16 -5.58
CA ASP A 92 4.07 -10.32 -5.92
C ASP A 92 3.55 -11.62 -5.32
N THR A 93 2.38 -11.59 -4.70
CA THR A 93 1.73 -12.80 -4.15
C THR A 93 1.20 -13.67 -5.29
N ILE A 94 1.14 -15.00 -5.05
CA ILE A 94 0.60 -15.97 -6.05
C ILE A 94 -0.85 -15.63 -6.44
N ASP A 95 -1.61 -15.00 -5.54
CA ASP A 95 -3.00 -14.61 -5.79
C ASP A 95 -3.14 -13.36 -6.66
N SER A 96 -2.03 -12.72 -7.02
CA SER A 96 -2.05 -11.58 -7.94
C SER A 96 -2.24 -12.08 -9.37
N ILE A 97 -3.43 -11.87 -9.95
CA ILE A 97 -3.75 -12.20 -11.35
C ILE A 97 -2.84 -11.40 -12.31
N PHE A 98 -2.43 -10.20 -11.89
CA PHE A 98 -1.51 -9.35 -12.63
C PHE A 98 -0.31 -8.99 -11.76
N SER A 99 0.89 -9.05 -12.33
CA SER A 99 2.07 -8.56 -11.62
C SER A 99 1.99 -7.05 -11.38
N TYR A 100 2.64 -6.58 -10.32
CA TYR A 100 2.72 -5.15 -10.00
C TYR A 100 3.21 -4.31 -11.19
N GLU A 101 4.18 -4.83 -11.93
CA GLU A 101 4.73 -4.15 -13.12
C GLU A 101 3.68 -3.99 -14.24
N VAL A 102 2.85 -5.00 -14.46
CA VAL A 102 1.77 -4.93 -15.46
C VAL A 102 0.74 -3.87 -15.05
N ILE A 103 0.39 -3.79 -13.76
CA ILE A 103 -0.53 -2.79 -13.24
C ILE A 103 0.09 -1.39 -13.40
N GLN A 104 1.34 -1.19 -12.99
CA GLN A 104 2.01 0.11 -13.12
C GLN A 104 2.12 0.57 -14.57
N ASN A 105 2.46 -0.33 -15.48
CA ASN A 105 2.53 -0.01 -16.91
C ASN A 105 1.15 0.31 -17.51
N ALA A 106 0.09 -0.31 -17.00
CA ALA A 106 -1.28 -0.01 -17.43
C ALA A 106 -1.79 1.35 -16.89
N MET A 107 -1.22 1.82 -15.77
CA MET A 107 -1.51 3.14 -15.17
C MET A 107 -0.62 4.25 -15.73
N ALA A 108 0.30 3.95 -16.67
CA ALA A 108 1.09 4.96 -17.35
C ALA A 108 0.18 6.00 -18.02
N ASP A 109 0.62 7.26 -18.02
CA ASP A 109 -0.11 8.40 -18.54
C ASP A 109 -0.23 8.30 -20.06
N ILE A 110 -1.18 7.49 -20.52
CA ILE A 110 -1.47 7.32 -21.94
C ILE A 110 -2.37 8.49 -22.31
N PRO A 111 -2.01 9.30 -23.32
CA PRO A 111 -2.88 10.38 -23.78
C PRO A 111 -4.25 9.80 -24.16
N PRO A 112 -5.35 10.45 -23.77
CA PRO A 112 -6.69 9.94 -24.06
C PRO A 112 -6.87 9.72 -25.56
N LEU A 113 -7.43 8.56 -25.92
CA LEU A 113 -7.67 8.18 -27.31
C LEU A 113 -8.53 9.21 -28.06
N PHE A 114 -9.31 10.00 -27.31
CA PHE A 114 -10.15 11.11 -27.78
C PHE A 114 -9.84 12.37 -26.97
N PRO A 115 -8.79 13.12 -27.33
CA PRO A 115 -8.38 14.32 -26.59
C PRO A 115 -9.46 15.41 -26.52
N GLU A 116 -10.40 15.44 -27.48
CA GLU A 116 -11.47 16.41 -27.51
C GLU A 116 -12.56 16.18 -26.45
N MET A 117 -12.73 14.97 -25.96
CA MET A 117 -13.72 14.66 -24.92
C MET A 117 -13.34 15.18 -23.53
N ASN A 118 -12.08 15.47 -23.29
CA ASN A 118 -11.60 15.93 -21.98
C ASN A 118 -11.70 17.46 -21.80
N GLN A 119 -12.18 18.19 -22.82
CA GLN A 119 -12.39 19.65 -22.75
C GLN A 119 -13.79 20.05 -22.29
N GLN A 120 -14.70 19.11 -22.09
CA GLN A 120 -15.97 19.42 -21.44
C GLN A 120 -15.68 19.69 -19.94
N LYS A 121 -15.53 20.97 -19.59
CA LYS A 121 -15.68 21.45 -18.23
C LYS A 121 -16.92 20.78 -17.65
N PRO A 122 -16.87 20.26 -16.40
CA PRO A 122 -18.04 19.68 -15.76
C PRO A 122 -19.18 20.69 -15.91
N GLY A 123 -20.18 20.30 -16.69
CA GLY A 123 -21.31 21.14 -16.95
C GLY A 123 -21.90 21.57 -15.63
N LYS A 124 -22.16 22.87 -15.45
CA LYS A 124 -22.97 23.34 -14.35
C LYS A 124 -24.24 22.51 -14.35
N TYR A 125 -24.30 21.53 -13.43
CA TYR A 125 -25.57 20.90 -13.14
C TYR A 125 -26.48 22.02 -12.71
N LEU A 126 -27.41 22.41 -13.59
CA LEU A 126 -28.49 23.29 -13.26
C LEU A 126 -29.20 22.64 -12.07
N THR A 127 -28.96 23.18 -10.88
CA THR A 127 -29.77 22.89 -9.70
C THR A 127 -31.12 23.51 -9.94
N ASN A 128 -31.95 22.81 -10.72
CA ASN A 128 -33.35 23.16 -10.88
C ASN A 128 -34.05 22.78 -9.59
N LYS A 129 -33.97 23.66 -8.57
CA LYS A 129 -34.78 23.60 -7.38
C LYS A 129 -36.22 23.98 -7.76
N GLN A 130 -36.90 23.11 -8.46
CA GLN A 130 -38.36 23.14 -8.45
C GLN A 130 -38.83 22.29 -7.27
N PRO A 131 -39.66 22.85 -6.37
CA PRO A 131 -40.26 22.07 -5.30
C PRO A 131 -41.19 21.01 -5.89
N LEU A 132 -41.04 19.80 -5.47
CA LEU A 132 -41.72 18.59 -5.92
C LEU A 132 -43.23 18.54 -5.57
N PHE A 133 -43.76 19.54 -4.88
CA PHE A 133 -45.18 19.65 -4.54
C PHE A 133 -45.69 21.09 -4.73
N PRO A 134 -46.62 21.34 -5.66
CA PRO A 134 -47.40 22.57 -5.68
C PRO A 134 -48.54 22.41 -4.67
N GLY A 135 -48.48 23.14 -3.54
CA GLY A 135 -49.61 23.20 -2.60
C GLY A 135 -49.22 23.01 -1.13
N GLY A 136 -48.41 23.91 -0.58
CA GLY A 136 -48.29 24.10 0.86
C GLY A 136 -49.16 25.26 1.33
N VAL A 137 -50.24 24.95 1.95
CA VAL A 137 -51.10 25.93 2.67
C VAL A 137 -50.33 26.39 3.89
N THR A 138 -50.07 27.68 4.01
CA THR A 138 -49.57 28.31 5.26
C THR A 138 -50.75 28.66 6.15
N PRO A 139 -50.65 28.44 7.48
CA PRO A 139 -51.52 29.06 8.44
C PRO A 139 -51.14 30.53 8.70
#